data_2fb4577818ed96726004a52a5ff0a516
#
_entry.id   2fb4577818ed96726004a52a5ff0a516
#
_cell.length_a   1.000
_cell.length_b   1.000
_cell.length_c   1.000
_cell.angle_alpha   90.00
_cell.angle_beta   90.00
_cell.angle_gamma   90.00
#
_symmetry.space_group_name_H-M   'P 1'
#
loop_
_entity.id
_entity.type
_entity.pdbx_description
1 polymer ?
#
loop_
_entity_poly.entity_id
_entity_poly.type
_entity_poly.pdbx_seq_one_letter_code
_entity_poly.pdbx_strand_id
1 'polypeptide(L)'
;MAHEILINVTPQETRVAMLEQGVVQELHIERTSARGLVGNIYLGRVARVLPGMQSAFVEIGLERAAFLHIADIWEHRQNGHGGTERPIERILHEGQALLVQVIKDPIGTKGARLSTQVSLAGRLLVYLPQDSHIGISQRIEDEAERETLRGRLQHLLPEGHGGGFIIRTMAETASEREMQSDIEYLTKLWRDLNSRGSEQPAPTLVYQDLNLAQRVLRDMATEETTHILVDSRETHQKMSEFAVQYTPALAGRIEHYAGDRPGSPASTGARPWCRSGP
;
A
#
# COMPACT_ATOMS: atom_id res chain seq x y z
N MET A 1 24.03 3.03 -12.60
CA MET A 1 24.01 1.89 -13.58
C MET A 1 22.60 1.82 -14.16
N ALA A 2 22.44 1.42 -15.45
CA ALA A 2 21.11 1.42 -16.06
C ALA A 2 20.31 0.20 -15.54
N HIS A 3 19.23 0.49 -14.82
CA HIS A 3 18.29 -0.53 -14.36
C HIS A 3 17.08 -0.56 -15.29
N GLU A 4 16.70 -1.75 -15.73
CA GLU A 4 15.50 -1.99 -16.53
C GLU A 4 14.55 -2.88 -15.76
N ILE A 5 13.25 -2.63 -15.90
CA ILE A 5 12.21 -3.45 -15.26
C ILE A 5 11.29 -4.00 -16.35
N LEU A 6 11.12 -5.31 -16.36
CA LEU A 6 10.22 -6.02 -17.27
C LEU A 6 9.01 -6.54 -16.51
N ILE A 7 7.82 -6.27 -17.02
CA ILE A 7 6.55 -6.68 -16.42
C ILE A 7 5.76 -7.49 -17.43
N ASN A 8 5.55 -8.76 -17.10
CA ASN A 8 4.70 -9.68 -17.87
C ASN A 8 3.42 -9.96 -17.07
N VAL A 9 2.28 -9.77 -17.71
CA VAL A 9 0.96 -9.92 -17.10
C VAL A 9 0.16 -10.97 -17.83
N THR A 10 -0.26 -11.98 -17.08
CA THR A 10 -1.22 -12.99 -17.55
C THR A 10 -2.46 -12.97 -16.66
N PRO A 11 -3.58 -13.60 -17.07
CA PRO A 11 -4.76 -13.72 -16.21
C PRO A 11 -4.49 -14.41 -14.87
N GLN A 12 -3.47 -15.29 -14.81
CA GLN A 12 -3.14 -16.09 -13.64
C GLN A 12 -2.13 -15.42 -12.72
N GLU A 13 -1.19 -14.64 -13.29
CA GLU A 13 -0.10 -14.06 -12.52
C GLU A 13 0.55 -12.86 -13.20
N THR A 14 1.14 -12.01 -12.39
CA THR A 14 2.03 -10.94 -12.83
C THR A 14 3.47 -11.30 -12.42
N ARG A 15 4.39 -11.19 -13.38
CA ARG A 15 5.83 -11.41 -13.17
C ARG A 15 6.57 -10.11 -13.39
N VAL A 16 7.52 -9.82 -12.52
CA VAL A 16 8.39 -8.64 -12.61
C VAL A 16 9.84 -9.11 -12.53
N ALA A 17 10.63 -8.76 -13.53
CA ALA A 17 12.07 -8.99 -13.52
C ALA A 17 12.80 -7.64 -13.47
N MET A 18 13.72 -7.51 -12.55
CA MET A 18 14.65 -6.39 -12.48
C MET A 18 15.96 -6.78 -13.14
N LEU A 19 16.41 -5.97 -14.10
CA LEU A 19 17.64 -6.22 -14.84
C LEU A 19 18.67 -5.12 -14.55
N GLU A 20 19.90 -5.54 -14.38
CA GLU A 20 21.06 -4.68 -14.35
C GLU A 20 22.03 -5.13 -15.44
N GLN A 21 22.36 -4.21 -16.36
CA GLN A 21 23.22 -4.50 -17.51
C GLN A 21 22.75 -5.73 -18.34
N GLY A 22 21.42 -5.93 -18.47
CA GLY A 22 20.83 -7.04 -19.20
C GLY A 22 20.80 -8.38 -18.45
N VAL A 23 21.24 -8.42 -17.17
CA VAL A 23 21.21 -9.61 -16.32
C VAL A 23 20.10 -9.48 -15.29
N VAL A 24 19.25 -10.51 -15.18
CA VAL A 24 18.18 -10.54 -14.18
C VAL A 24 18.79 -10.64 -12.78
N GLN A 25 18.53 -9.64 -11.94
CA GLN A 25 18.96 -9.59 -10.54
C GLN A 25 17.88 -10.13 -9.61
N GLU A 26 16.62 -9.71 -9.86
CA GLU A 26 15.49 -10.11 -9.04
C GLU A 26 14.31 -10.53 -9.91
N LEU A 27 13.53 -11.49 -9.39
CA LEU A 27 12.30 -11.97 -9.99
C LEU A 27 11.20 -12.01 -8.94
N HIS A 28 10.12 -11.25 -9.18
CA HIS A 28 8.93 -11.25 -8.34
C HIS A 28 7.75 -11.84 -9.10
N ILE A 29 6.94 -12.65 -8.42
CA ILE A 29 5.74 -13.27 -9.01
C ILE A 29 4.56 -13.08 -8.03
N GLU A 30 3.47 -12.50 -8.53
CA GLU A 30 2.21 -12.39 -7.81
C GLU A 30 1.12 -13.17 -8.55
N ARG A 31 0.57 -14.19 -7.92
CA ARG A 31 -0.54 -14.97 -8.48
C ARG A 31 -1.87 -14.30 -8.17
N THR A 32 -2.74 -14.17 -9.16
CA THR A 32 -4.08 -13.57 -9.01
C THR A 32 -4.89 -14.30 -7.94
N SER A 33 -4.81 -15.63 -7.87
CA SER A 33 -5.50 -16.46 -6.88
C SER A 33 -4.96 -16.32 -5.44
N ALA A 34 -3.74 -15.83 -5.27
CA ALA A 34 -3.10 -15.64 -3.97
C ALA A 34 -3.15 -14.19 -3.48
N ARG A 35 -3.74 -13.27 -4.27
CA ARG A 35 -3.89 -11.89 -3.89
C ARG A 35 -4.96 -11.77 -2.81
N GLY A 36 -4.53 -11.33 -1.62
CA GLY A 36 -5.39 -11.12 -0.46
C GLY A 36 -6.11 -9.77 -0.48
N LEU A 37 -6.82 -9.52 0.59
CA LEU A 37 -7.53 -8.26 0.87
C LEU A 37 -6.76 -7.39 1.86
N VAL A 38 -5.70 -7.92 2.48
CA VAL A 38 -4.89 -7.19 3.47
C VAL A 38 -4.39 -5.88 2.87
N GLY A 39 -4.55 -4.78 3.63
CA GLY A 39 -4.23 -3.43 3.17
C GLY A 39 -5.40 -2.68 2.55
N ASN A 40 -6.40 -3.37 2.01
CA ASN A 40 -7.59 -2.73 1.44
C ASN A 40 -8.36 -1.94 2.52
N ILE A 41 -8.87 -0.77 2.12
CA ILE A 41 -9.65 0.11 2.99
C ILE A 41 -11.07 0.20 2.45
N TYR A 42 -12.04 0.00 3.32
CA TYR A 42 -13.46 0.04 3.02
C TYR A 42 -14.16 1.08 3.88
N LEU A 43 -15.16 1.73 3.32
CA LEU A 43 -16.23 2.31 4.12
C LEU A 43 -17.20 1.17 4.43
N GLY A 44 -17.11 0.61 5.64
CA GLY A 44 -17.95 -0.50 6.09
C GLY A 44 -19.20 -0.01 6.80
N ARG A 45 -20.18 -0.91 6.95
CA ARG A 45 -21.39 -0.70 7.74
C ARG A 45 -21.47 -1.72 8.87
N VAL A 46 -21.62 -1.29 10.11
CA VAL A 46 -21.81 -2.19 11.24
C VAL A 46 -23.12 -2.96 11.06
N ALA A 47 -23.02 -4.28 10.89
CA ALA A 47 -24.16 -5.17 10.74
C ALA A 47 -24.70 -5.61 12.10
N ARG A 48 -23.80 -5.88 13.06
CA ARG A 48 -24.17 -6.35 14.39
C ARG A 48 -23.07 -6.06 15.41
N VAL A 49 -23.46 -5.60 16.59
CA VAL A 49 -22.56 -5.47 17.74
C VAL A 49 -22.73 -6.67 18.68
N LEU A 50 -21.63 -7.22 19.19
CA LEU A 50 -21.56 -8.39 20.06
C LEU A 50 -20.89 -8.02 21.38
N PRO A 51 -21.61 -7.47 22.37
CA PRO A 51 -21.03 -7.01 23.62
C PRO A 51 -20.28 -8.10 24.39
N GLY A 52 -20.83 -9.32 24.45
CA GLY A 52 -20.22 -10.44 25.15
C GLY A 52 -18.86 -10.88 24.59
N MET A 53 -18.53 -10.50 23.35
CA MET A 53 -17.24 -10.78 22.69
C MET A 53 -16.43 -9.50 22.46
N GLN A 54 -16.92 -8.35 22.90
CA GLN A 54 -16.31 -7.04 22.65
C GLN A 54 -15.91 -6.86 21.17
N SER A 55 -16.85 -7.19 20.27
CA SER A 55 -16.59 -7.25 18.83
C SER A 55 -17.81 -6.80 18.04
N ALA A 56 -17.61 -6.52 16.75
CA ALA A 56 -18.69 -6.23 15.81
C ALA A 56 -18.47 -6.97 14.49
N PHE A 57 -19.57 -7.32 13.83
CA PHE A 57 -19.56 -7.69 12.42
C PHE A 57 -19.80 -6.46 11.57
N VAL A 58 -18.99 -6.30 10.52
CA VAL A 58 -19.03 -5.15 9.61
C VAL A 58 -19.16 -5.66 8.18
N GLU A 59 -20.17 -5.17 7.48
CA GLU A 59 -20.31 -5.39 6.05
C GLU A 59 -19.36 -4.48 5.29
N ILE A 60 -18.55 -5.08 4.42
CA ILE A 60 -17.57 -4.39 3.58
C ILE A 60 -17.80 -4.65 2.08
N GLY A 61 -19.00 -5.19 1.72
CA GLY A 61 -19.35 -5.52 0.34
C GLY A 61 -18.85 -6.89 -0.12
N LEU A 62 -18.40 -7.74 0.79
CA LEU A 62 -18.02 -9.14 0.52
C LEU A 62 -19.18 -10.09 0.91
N GLU A 63 -19.10 -11.33 0.42
CA GLU A 63 -20.08 -12.37 0.73
C GLU A 63 -20.27 -12.59 2.24
N ARG A 64 -19.20 -12.43 3.01
CA ARG A 64 -19.21 -12.59 4.47
C ARG A 64 -18.86 -11.29 5.17
N ALA A 65 -19.61 -11.01 6.23
CA ALA A 65 -19.29 -9.90 7.11
C ALA A 65 -17.91 -10.07 7.73
N ALA A 66 -17.17 -8.98 7.81
CA ALA A 66 -15.85 -8.94 8.40
C ALA A 66 -15.94 -8.72 9.92
N PHE A 67 -14.86 -9.04 10.63
CA PHE A 67 -14.79 -9.02 12.09
C PHE A 67 -13.93 -7.85 12.59
N LEU A 68 -14.49 -7.05 13.48
CA LEU A 68 -13.80 -5.93 14.15
C LEU A 68 -13.83 -6.16 15.65
N HIS A 69 -12.66 -6.34 16.26
CA HIS A 69 -12.52 -6.46 17.70
C HIS A 69 -12.27 -5.09 18.33
N ILE A 70 -12.71 -4.89 19.58
CA ILE A 70 -12.54 -3.61 20.31
C ILE A 70 -11.08 -3.17 20.39
N ALA A 71 -10.14 -4.10 20.55
CA ALA A 71 -8.70 -3.83 20.58
C ALA A 71 -8.16 -3.29 19.24
N ASP A 72 -8.89 -3.47 18.12
CA ASP A 72 -8.52 -2.97 16.80
C ASP A 72 -9.23 -1.63 16.48
N ILE A 73 -9.95 -1.06 17.46
CA ILE A 73 -10.58 0.26 17.35
C ILE A 73 -9.63 1.31 17.93
N TRP A 74 -9.25 2.28 17.09
CA TRP A 74 -8.26 3.29 17.46
C TRP A 74 -8.68 4.14 18.68
N GLU A 75 -9.90 4.63 18.72
CA GLU A 75 -10.43 5.44 19.82
C GLU A 75 -10.36 4.72 21.17
N HIS A 76 -10.56 3.40 21.18
CA HIS A 76 -10.44 2.59 22.38
C HIS A 76 -8.99 2.49 22.85
N ARG A 77 -8.04 2.35 21.92
CA ARG A 77 -6.60 2.26 22.25
C ARG A 77 -6.05 3.53 22.84
N GLN A 78 -6.49 4.71 22.37
CA GLN A 78 -6.09 6.00 22.94
C GLN A 78 -6.58 6.18 24.38
N ASN A 79 -7.80 5.77 24.68
CA ASN A 79 -8.41 5.92 26.00
C ASN A 79 -7.89 4.91 27.03
N GLY A 80 -7.23 3.81 26.60
CA GLY A 80 -6.70 2.74 27.47
C GLY A 80 -5.49 3.15 28.34
N HIS A 81 -4.89 4.32 28.11
CA HIS A 81 -3.76 4.83 28.89
C HIS A 81 -4.14 5.69 30.10
N GLY A 82 -5.40 5.68 30.54
CA GLY A 82 -5.83 6.44 31.74
C GLY A 82 -7.32 6.63 31.91
N GLY A 83 -8.15 6.07 31.02
CA GLY A 83 -9.60 6.18 31.08
C GLY A 83 -10.29 4.84 31.31
N THR A 84 -11.54 4.90 31.82
CA THR A 84 -12.42 3.72 31.97
C THR A 84 -12.60 3.04 30.60
N GLU A 85 -12.26 1.76 30.48
CA GLU A 85 -12.51 0.97 29.27
C GLU A 85 -13.99 1.09 28.88
N ARG A 86 -14.24 1.70 27.72
CA ARG A 86 -15.59 1.82 27.19
C ARG A 86 -15.95 0.51 26.48
N PRO A 87 -17.06 -0.15 26.84
CA PRO A 87 -17.50 -1.34 26.14
C PRO A 87 -17.91 -1.00 24.72
N ILE A 88 -17.82 -1.99 23.80
CA ILE A 88 -18.00 -1.78 22.36
C ILE A 88 -19.36 -1.20 21.99
N GLU A 89 -20.42 -1.53 22.71
CA GLU A 89 -21.77 -1.01 22.50
C GLU A 89 -21.92 0.49 22.80
N ARG A 90 -20.94 1.11 23.45
CA ARG A 90 -20.86 2.58 23.62
C ARG A 90 -20.03 3.26 22.54
N ILE A 91 -19.34 2.50 21.72
CA ILE A 91 -18.45 3.01 20.66
C ILE A 91 -19.12 2.80 19.29
N LEU A 92 -19.74 1.65 19.07
CA LEU A 92 -20.33 1.27 17.78
C LEU A 92 -21.82 0.98 17.89
N HIS A 93 -22.57 1.36 16.84
CA HIS A 93 -24.00 1.11 16.71
C HIS A 93 -24.28 0.37 15.40
N GLU A 94 -25.31 -0.48 15.38
CA GLU A 94 -25.79 -1.13 14.16
C GLU A 94 -26.21 -0.08 13.12
N GLY A 95 -25.84 -0.30 11.87
CA GLY A 95 -26.07 0.64 10.77
C GLY A 95 -25.03 1.75 10.63
N GLN A 96 -24.14 1.95 11.64
CA GLN A 96 -23.08 2.96 11.60
C GLN A 96 -22.10 2.67 10.46
N ALA A 97 -21.78 3.71 9.67
CA ALA A 97 -20.70 3.65 8.69
C ALA A 97 -19.36 4.00 9.35
N LEU A 98 -18.31 3.28 9.03
CA LEU A 98 -16.96 3.54 9.52
C LEU A 98 -15.89 3.13 8.51
N LEU A 99 -14.79 3.89 8.46
CA LEU A 99 -13.63 3.56 7.64
C LEU A 99 -12.84 2.45 8.34
N VAL A 100 -12.58 1.35 7.62
CA VAL A 100 -11.88 0.18 8.15
C VAL A 100 -10.86 -0.35 7.16
N GLN A 101 -9.76 -0.86 7.67
CA GLN A 101 -8.72 -1.53 6.89
C GLN A 101 -8.67 -3.01 7.23
N VAL A 102 -8.50 -3.85 6.20
CA VAL A 102 -8.30 -5.29 6.38
C VAL A 102 -6.88 -5.54 6.87
N ILE A 103 -6.75 -6.19 8.03
CA ILE A 103 -5.46 -6.55 8.63
C ILE A 103 -5.16 -8.05 8.54
N LYS A 104 -6.18 -8.90 8.30
CA LYS A 104 -6.01 -10.33 7.99
C LYS A 104 -7.08 -10.78 7.00
N ASP A 105 -6.67 -11.61 6.05
CA ASP A 105 -7.54 -12.20 5.06
C ASP A 105 -8.60 -13.13 5.71
N PRO A 106 -9.73 -13.35 5.02
CA PRO A 106 -10.68 -14.39 5.39
C PRO A 106 -9.99 -15.76 5.43
N ILE A 107 -10.24 -16.55 6.46
CA ILE A 107 -9.68 -17.91 6.59
C ILE A 107 -10.80 -18.89 6.86
N GLY A 108 -10.98 -19.88 5.99
CA GLY A 108 -12.01 -20.90 6.11
C GLY A 108 -13.43 -20.30 6.18
N THR A 109 -14.11 -20.46 7.29
CA THR A 109 -15.46 -19.92 7.53
C THR A 109 -15.49 -18.52 8.14
N LYS A 110 -14.30 -17.96 8.52
CA LYS A 110 -14.22 -16.66 9.18
C LYS A 110 -14.05 -15.54 8.16
N GLY A 111 -14.77 -14.42 8.36
CA GLY A 111 -14.58 -13.19 7.58
C GLY A 111 -13.24 -12.53 7.84
N ALA A 112 -12.92 -11.53 7.01
CA ALA A 112 -11.70 -10.73 7.17
C ALA A 112 -11.65 -10.06 8.56
N ARG A 113 -10.44 -9.87 9.12
CA ARG A 113 -10.25 -9.07 10.34
C ARG A 113 -9.96 -7.62 9.97
N LEU A 114 -10.62 -6.71 10.65
CA LEU A 114 -10.56 -5.28 10.40
C LEU A 114 -9.86 -4.54 11.53
N SER A 115 -9.36 -3.34 11.21
CA SER A 115 -8.96 -2.30 12.16
C SER A 115 -9.51 -0.96 11.72
N THR A 116 -9.84 -0.08 12.65
CA THR A 116 -10.15 1.32 12.34
C THR A 116 -8.88 2.17 12.25
N GLN A 117 -7.75 1.67 12.75
CA GLN A 117 -6.46 2.31 12.58
C GLN A 117 -5.95 2.07 11.16
N VAL A 118 -6.09 3.09 10.32
CA VAL A 118 -5.59 3.05 8.94
C VAL A 118 -4.08 3.25 8.92
N SER A 119 -3.40 2.45 8.13
CA SER A 119 -1.97 2.57 7.84
C SER A 119 -1.72 2.53 6.34
N LEU A 120 -1.01 3.52 5.82
CA LEU A 120 -0.67 3.63 4.39
C LEU A 120 0.83 3.42 4.22
N ALA A 121 1.20 2.38 3.49
CA ALA A 121 2.60 2.05 3.26
C ALA A 121 3.15 2.79 2.04
N GLY A 122 4.19 3.60 2.25
CA GLY A 122 5.08 4.14 1.24
C GLY A 122 6.31 3.25 1.05
N ARG A 123 7.29 3.74 0.30
CA ARG A 123 8.58 3.08 0.11
C ARG A 123 9.44 3.14 1.39
N LEU A 124 9.58 4.33 1.95
CA LEU A 124 10.45 4.64 3.09
C LEU A 124 9.70 4.75 4.41
N LEU A 125 8.42 5.10 4.35
CA LEU A 125 7.59 5.45 5.48
C LEU A 125 6.27 4.66 5.47
N VAL A 126 5.67 4.51 6.65
CA VAL A 126 4.25 4.15 6.79
C VAL A 126 3.56 5.33 7.47
N TYR A 127 2.50 5.84 6.86
CA TYR A 127 1.72 6.94 7.40
C TYR A 127 0.54 6.43 8.23
N LEU A 128 0.36 7.02 9.39
CA LEU A 128 -0.71 6.73 10.37
C LEU A 128 -1.56 7.98 10.55
N PRO A 129 -2.66 8.16 9.80
CA PRO A 129 -3.42 9.41 9.80
C PRO A 129 -4.01 9.80 11.16
N GLN A 130 -4.30 8.82 12.00
CA GLN A 130 -4.98 9.01 13.29
C GLN A 130 -4.00 9.08 14.48
N ASP A 131 -2.73 8.73 14.25
CA ASP A 131 -1.68 8.71 15.27
C ASP A 131 -0.69 9.84 15.02
N SER A 132 -0.24 10.55 16.04
CA SER A 132 0.78 11.60 15.91
C SER A 132 2.20 11.09 16.21
N HIS A 133 2.36 9.80 16.53
CA HIS A 133 3.63 9.23 16.93
C HIS A 133 4.59 9.00 15.74
N ILE A 134 5.87 9.30 15.94
CA ILE A 134 6.95 8.92 15.02
C ILE A 134 7.60 7.64 15.53
N GLY A 135 7.30 6.53 14.86
CA GLY A 135 7.91 5.22 15.11
C GLY A 135 9.09 4.95 14.18
N ILE A 136 9.92 3.97 14.56
CA ILE A 136 11.02 3.48 13.74
C ILE A 136 10.94 1.95 13.72
N SER A 137 11.18 1.36 12.55
CA SER A 137 11.20 -0.10 12.39
C SER A 137 12.10 -0.76 13.44
N GLN A 138 11.61 -1.82 14.07
CA GLN A 138 12.40 -2.61 15.02
C GLN A 138 13.59 -3.34 14.38
N ARG A 139 13.63 -3.41 13.04
CA ARG A 139 14.75 -4.01 12.29
C ARG A 139 15.96 -3.09 12.20
N ILE A 140 15.79 -1.81 12.50
CA ILE A 140 16.90 -0.84 12.63
C ILE A 140 17.36 -0.91 14.09
N GLU A 141 18.47 -1.59 14.33
CA GLU A 141 18.93 -1.92 15.70
C GLU A 141 19.83 -0.83 16.29
N ASP A 142 20.57 -0.09 15.44
CA ASP A 142 21.49 0.97 15.89
C ASP A 142 20.70 2.19 16.40
N GLU A 143 20.88 2.52 17.68
CA GLU A 143 20.17 3.62 18.34
C GLU A 143 20.62 4.99 17.81
N ALA A 144 21.87 5.15 17.41
CA ALA A 144 22.38 6.40 16.83
C ALA A 144 21.75 6.65 15.45
N GLU A 145 21.63 5.59 14.64
CA GLU A 145 20.93 5.65 13.36
C GLU A 145 19.44 5.97 13.53
N ARG A 146 18.78 5.36 14.53
CA ARG A 146 17.38 5.63 14.87
C ARG A 146 17.14 7.10 15.21
N GLU A 147 17.98 7.70 16.04
CA GLU A 147 17.87 9.11 16.41
C GLU A 147 18.16 10.03 15.21
N THR A 148 19.13 9.68 14.37
CA THR A 148 19.44 10.41 13.13
C THR A 148 18.24 10.41 12.18
N LEU A 149 17.63 9.24 11.93
CA LEU A 149 16.46 9.10 11.07
C LEU A 149 15.24 9.83 11.63
N ARG A 150 15.03 9.77 12.96
CA ARG A 150 13.96 10.51 13.63
C ARG A 150 14.13 12.02 13.46
N GLY A 151 15.33 12.53 13.68
CA GLY A 151 15.65 13.95 13.50
C GLY A 151 15.44 14.42 12.05
N ARG A 152 15.90 13.63 11.07
CA ARG A 152 15.68 13.89 9.64
C ARG A 152 14.19 13.98 9.30
N LEU A 153 13.40 13.01 9.74
CA LEU A 153 11.96 13.01 9.48
C LEU A 153 11.28 14.22 10.13
N GLN A 154 11.60 14.53 11.40
CA GLN A 154 11.04 15.69 12.10
C GLN A 154 11.35 17.01 11.40
N HIS A 155 12.54 17.14 10.82
CA HIS A 155 12.94 18.34 10.06
C HIS A 155 12.13 18.50 8.76
N LEU A 156 11.79 17.38 8.12
CA LEU A 156 11.05 17.37 6.85
C LEU A 156 9.54 17.54 7.03
N LEU A 157 9.01 17.27 8.22
CA LEU A 157 7.56 17.37 8.47
C LEU A 157 7.16 18.84 8.65
N PRO A 158 6.14 19.32 7.92
CA PRO A 158 5.61 20.66 8.12
C PRO A 158 4.95 20.80 9.50
N GLU A 159 5.00 22.01 10.07
CA GLU A 159 4.29 22.32 11.31
C GLU A 159 2.78 22.01 11.18
N GLY A 160 2.25 21.27 12.16
CA GLY A 160 0.83 20.88 12.15
C GLY A 160 0.49 19.79 11.14
N HIS A 161 1.49 19.02 10.66
CA HIS A 161 1.20 17.82 9.87
C HIS A 161 0.23 16.91 10.63
N GLY A 162 -0.89 16.58 10.03
CA GLY A 162 -1.84 15.62 10.62
C GLY A 162 -1.29 14.20 10.51
N GLY A 163 -1.34 13.42 11.61
CA GLY A 163 -0.91 12.02 11.63
C GLY A 163 0.57 11.80 11.95
N GLY A 164 0.95 10.54 12.13
CA GLY A 164 2.30 10.10 12.44
C GLY A 164 2.91 9.23 11.35
N PHE A 165 4.16 8.86 11.55
CA PHE A 165 4.91 8.06 10.57
C PHE A 165 5.73 6.97 11.26
N ILE A 166 5.88 5.83 10.57
CA ILE A 166 6.84 4.80 10.95
C ILE A 166 7.92 4.72 9.87
N ILE A 167 9.17 4.91 10.27
CA ILE A 167 10.33 4.82 9.38
C ILE A 167 10.63 3.35 9.10
N ARG A 168 10.71 2.97 7.82
CA ARG A 168 11.05 1.62 7.35
C ARG A 168 12.56 1.48 7.17
N THR A 169 13.05 0.24 7.12
CA THR A 169 14.47 -0.08 6.90
C THR A 169 15.05 0.51 5.63
N MET A 170 14.24 0.62 4.56
CA MET A 170 14.66 1.24 3.30
C MET A 170 15.05 2.73 3.44
N ALA A 171 14.71 3.37 4.55
CA ALA A 171 15.05 4.78 4.79
C ALA A 171 16.51 4.99 5.25
N GLU A 172 17.23 3.94 5.69
CA GLU A 172 18.63 4.04 6.15
C GLU A 172 19.55 4.62 5.08
N THR A 173 19.36 4.21 3.83
CA THR A 173 20.18 4.65 2.70
C THR A 173 19.53 5.74 1.84
N ALA A 174 18.31 6.16 2.19
CA ALA A 174 17.55 7.11 1.40
C ALA A 174 18.01 8.56 1.61
N SER A 175 17.91 9.36 0.56
CA SER A 175 18.12 10.80 0.61
C SER A 175 16.94 11.53 1.27
N GLU A 176 17.16 12.75 1.75
CA GLU A 176 16.07 13.61 2.27
C GLU A 176 15.00 13.89 1.20
N ARG A 177 15.42 14.05 -0.06
CA ARG A 177 14.50 14.27 -1.18
C ARG A 177 13.57 13.09 -1.41
N GLU A 178 14.08 11.86 -1.32
CA GLU A 178 13.25 10.65 -1.43
C GLU A 178 12.26 10.55 -0.25
N MET A 179 12.72 10.85 0.96
CA MET A 179 11.88 10.87 2.15
C MET A 179 10.76 11.93 2.04
N GLN A 180 11.09 13.12 1.58
CA GLN A 180 10.13 14.19 1.31
C GLN A 180 9.08 13.76 0.28
N SER A 181 9.52 13.14 -0.82
CA SER A 181 8.61 12.61 -1.85
C SER A 181 7.64 11.55 -1.30
N ASP A 182 8.11 10.69 -0.40
CA ASP A 182 7.28 9.66 0.23
C ASP A 182 6.25 10.29 1.20
N ILE A 183 6.62 11.34 1.94
CA ILE A 183 5.70 12.13 2.78
C ILE A 183 4.60 12.74 1.91
N GLU A 184 4.96 13.39 0.82
CA GLU A 184 4.01 14.04 -0.10
C GLU A 184 3.06 13.02 -0.74
N TYR A 185 3.59 11.87 -1.18
CA TYR A 185 2.80 10.76 -1.70
C TYR A 185 1.75 10.28 -0.68
N LEU A 186 2.19 9.96 0.54
CA LEU A 186 1.33 9.39 1.57
C LEU A 186 0.26 10.37 2.06
N THR A 187 0.63 11.62 2.26
CA THR A 187 -0.31 12.66 2.70
C THR A 187 -1.33 13.00 1.61
N LYS A 188 -0.92 13.01 0.34
CA LYS A 188 -1.83 13.17 -0.80
C LYS A 188 -2.76 11.97 -0.91
N LEU A 189 -2.24 10.75 -0.85
CA LEU A 189 -3.03 9.52 -0.90
C LEU A 189 -4.11 9.53 0.18
N TRP A 190 -3.75 9.85 1.43
CA TRP A 190 -4.74 9.94 2.51
C TRP A 190 -5.83 10.99 2.26
N ARG A 191 -5.46 12.16 1.77
CA ARG A 191 -6.42 13.22 1.43
C ARG A 191 -7.43 12.74 0.39
N ASP A 192 -6.94 12.09 -0.67
CA ASP A 192 -7.77 11.55 -1.74
C ASP A 192 -8.72 10.45 -1.22
N LEU A 193 -8.22 9.57 -0.33
CA LEU A 193 -9.01 8.50 0.27
C LEU A 193 -10.10 9.04 1.21
N ASN A 194 -9.77 10.00 2.04
CA ASN A 194 -10.71 10.60 2.99
C ASN A 194 -11.84 11.34 2.27
N SER A 195 -11.54 12.05 1.19
CA SER A 195 -12.54 12.68 0.32
C SER A 195 -13.48 11.65 -0.29
N ARG A 196 -12.93 10.59 -0.92
CA ARG A 196 -13.75 9.51 -1.51
C ARG A 196 -14.63 8.80 -0.49
N GLY A 197 -14.09 8.54 0.71
CA GLY A 197 -14.83 7.88 1.79
C GLY A 197 -16.03 8.68 2.29
N SER A 198 -15.97 10.02 2.23
CA SER A 198 -17.07 10.88 2.66
C SER A 198 -18.20 11.00 1.63
N GLU A 199 -17.93 10.74 0.36
CA GLU A 199 -18.88 10.94 -0.74
C GLU A 199 -19.67 9.66 -1.11
N GLN A 200 -19.23 8.49 -0.65
CA GLN A 200 -19.80 7.20 -1.08
C GLN A 200 -20.69 6.56 -0.02
N PRO A 201 -21.73 5.81 -0.43
CA PRO A 201 -22.55 5.04 0.51
C PRO A 201 -21.79 3.80 1.00
N ALA A 202 -21.93 3.46 2.29
CA ALA A 202 -21.45 2.19 2.82
C ALA A 202 -22.41 1.03 2.47
N PRO A 203 -21.92 -0.19 2.16
CA PRO A 203 -20.50 -0.58 2.11
C PRO A 203 -19.85 -0.27 0.76
N THR A 204 -18.59 0.20 0.76
CA THR A 204 -17.85 0.52 -0.48
C THR A 204 -16.34 0.30 -0.28
N LEU A 205 -15.65 -0.20 -1.32
CA LEU A 205 -14.20 -0.24 -1.40
C LEU A 205 -13.67 1.17 -1.70
N VAL A 206 -12.94 1.78 -0.75
CA VAL A 206 -12.36 3.12 -0.89
C VAL A 206 -10.93 3.05 -1.47
N TYR A 207 -10.15 2.06 -1.02
CA TYR A 207 -8.78 1.85 -1.47
C TYR A 207 -8.48 0.36 -1.62
N GLN A 208 -7.92 0.01 -2.75
CA GLN A 208 -7.35 -1.31 -2.99
C GLN A 208 -5.83 -1.22 -2.85
N ASP A 209 -5.23 -2.10 -2.04
CA ASP A 209 -3.78 -2.14 -1.90
C ASP A 209 -3.10 -2.42 -3.24
N LEU A 210 -1.90 -1.88 -3.40
CA LEU A 210 -1.17 -1.92 -4.66
C LEU A 210 -0.89 -3.36 -5.10
N ASN A 211 -1.16 -3.66 -6.38
CA ASN A 211 -0.71 -4.89 -7.01
C ASN A 211 0.80 -4.84 -7.29
N LEU A 212 1.38 -5.98 -7.67
CA LEU A 212 2.81 -6.08 -7.92
C LEU A 212 3.32 -5.04 -8.93
N ALA A 213 2.58 -4.80 -10.03
CA ALA A 213 2.97 -3.82 -11.04
C ALA A 213 3.01 -2.37 -10.48
N GLN A 214 2.04 -1.99 -9.65
CA GLN A 214 2.05 -0.70 -8.98
C GLN A 214 3.12 -0.60 -7.88
N ARG A 215 3.37 -1.70 -7.15
CA ARG A 215 4.46 -1.78 -6.16
C ARG A 215 5.83 -1.60 -6.80
N VAL A 216 6.01 -1.98 -8.07
CA VAL A 216 7.24 -1.67 -8.82
C VAL A 216 7.52 -0.16 -8.77
N LEU A 217 6.53 0.68 -9.04
CA LEU A 217 6.69 2.14 -9.06
C LEU A 217 6.97 2.72 -7.68
N ARG A 218 6.42 2.11 -6.64
CA ARG A 218 6.61 2.58 -5.27
C ARG A 218 7.91 2.10 -4.65
N ASP A 219 8.22 0.79 -4.78
CA ASP A 219 9.26 0.14 -3.98
C ASP A 219 10.55 -0.16 -4.76
N MET A 220 10.45 -0.41 -6.08
CA MET A 220 11.55 -0.98 -6.87
C MET A 220 12.17 0.01 -7.84
N ALA A 221 11.34 0.85 -8.48
CA ALA A 221 11.84 1.84 -9.43
C ALA A 221 12.51 3.01 -8.70
N THR A 222 13.68 3.42 -9.19
CA THR A 222 14.49 4.51 -8.66
C THR A 222 14.78 5.55 -9.74
N GLU A 223 15.50 6.61 -9.39
CA GLU A 223 15.98 7.59 -10.38
C GLU A 223 16.94 6.97 -11.40
N GLU A 224 17.57 5.84 -11.09
CA GLU A 224 18.47 5.09 -12.00
C GLU A 224 17.71 4.15 -12.96
N THR A 225 16.41 3.91 -12.74
CA THR A 225 15.60 3.09 -13.63
C THR A 225 15.40 3.80 -14.96
N THR A 226 15.88 3.22 -16.05
CA THR A 226 15.81 3.82 -17.39
C THR A 226 14.51 3.49 -18.09
N HIS A 227 14.08 2.23 -18.03
CA HIS A 227 12.89 1.73 -18.73
C HIS A 227 12.07 0.78 -17.84
N ILE A 228 10.75 0.87 -17.94
CA ILE A 228 9.79 -0.04 -17.34
C ILE A 228 8.89 -0.55 -18.47
N LEU A 229 9.17 -1.75 -18.94
CA LEU A 229 8.47 -2.36 -20.07
C LEU A 229 7.31 -3.24 -19.59
N VAL A 230 6.11 -2.98 -20.08
CA VAL A 230 4.88 -3.69 -19.70
C VAL A 230 4.21 -4.28 -20.93
N ASP A 231 3.93 -5.57 -20.96
CA ASP A 231 3.30 -6.25 -22.10
C ASP A 231 1.76 -6.13 -22.16
N SER A 232 1.11 -5.76 -21.05
CA SER A 232 -0.33 -5.56 -20.97
C SER A 232 -0.69 -4.08 -21.13
N ARG A 233 -1.52 -3.75 -22.11
CA ARG A 233 -2.03 -2.37 -22.32
C ARG A 233 -2.81 -1.85 -21.12
N GLU A 234 -3.65 -2.70 -20.51
CA GLU A 234 -4.45 -2.32 -19.35
C GLU A 234 -3.56 -2.00 -18.16
N THR A 235 -2.56 -2.86 -17.89
CA THR A 235 -1.61 -2.64 -16.79
C THR A 235 -0.73 -1.43 -17.05
N HIS A 236 -0.24 -1.24 -18.29
CA HIS A 236 0.50 -0.05 -18.69
C HIS A 236 -0.30 1.22 -18.41
N GLN A 237 -1.58 1.28 -18.81
CA GLN A 237 -2.44 2.42 -18.56
C GLN A 237 -2.61 2.69 -17.06
N LYS A 238 -2.93 1.67 -16.26
CA LYS A 238 -3.07 1.80 -14.79
C LYS A 238 -1.79 2.27 -14.11
N MET A 239 -0.63 1.76 -14.56
CA MET A 239 0.67 2.20 -14.06
C MET A 239 0.98 3.64 -14.45
N SER A 240 0.67 4.04 -15.66
CA SER A 240 0.87 5.41 -16.15
C SER A 240 0.00 6.41 -15.39
N GLU A 241 -1.28 6.10 -15.16
CA GLU A 241 -2.20 6.90 -14.36
C GLU A 241 -1.68 7.04 -12.91
N PHE A 242 -1.26 5.93 -12.30
CA PHE A 242 -0.67 5.93 -10.97
C PHE A 242 0.61 6.77 -10.92
N ALA A 243 1.50 6.62 -11.91
CA ALA A 243 2.76 7.36 -11.95
C ALA A 243 2.53 8.88 -12.10
N VAL A 244 1.63 9.31 -12.96
CA VAL A 244 1.27 10.74 -13.12
C VAL A 244 0.75 11.31 -11.80
N GLN A 245 -0.03 10.54 -11.07
CA GLN A 245 -0.66 10.99 -9.83
C GLN A 245 0.32 10.99 -8.64
N TYR A 246 1.17 9.96 -8.51
CA TYR A 246 1.90 9.68 -7.28
C TYR A 246 3.43 9.60 -7.43
N THR A 247 3.94 9.27 -8.62
CA THR A 247 5.38 9.14 -8.91
C THR A 247 5.74 9.79 -10.25
N PRO A 248 5.51 11.10 -10.42
CA PRO A 248 5.61 11.77 -11.72
C PRO A 248 7.01 11.68 -12.36
N ALA A 249 8.08 11.53 -11.58
CA ALA A 249 9.43 11.33 -12.08
C ALA A 249 9.61 10.04 -12.90
N LEU A 250 8.73 9.04 -12.71
CA LEU A 250 8.77 7.76 -13.40
C LEU A 250 7.79 7.68 -14.59
N ALA A 251 6.85 8.62 -14.71
CA ALA A 251 5.77 8.55 -15.71
C ALA A 251 6.29 8.43 -17.15
N GLY A 252 7.39 9.11 -17.49
CA GLY A 252 8.00 9.06 -18.84
C GLY A 252 8.85 7.81 -19.10
N ARG A 253 9.03 6.92 -18.13
CA ARG A 253 9.87 5.71 -18.24
C ARG A 253 9.05 4.43 -18.43
N ILE A 254 7.72 4.53 -18.35
CA ILE A 254 6.80 3.40 -18.50
C ILE A 254 6.44 3.26 -19.97
N GLU A 255 6.78 2.13 -20.56
CA GLU A 255 6.59 1.85 -21.98
C GLU A 255 5.75 0.58 -22.19
N HIS A 256 4.83 0.63 -23.14
CA HIS A 256 4.10 -0.57 -23.55
C HIS A 256 4.93 -1.40 -24.51
N TYR A 257 5.21 -2.64 -24.14
CA TYR A 257 5.86 -3.62 -25.01
C TYR A 257 4.83 -4.26 -25.95
N ALA A 258 4.88 -3.94 -27.24
CA ALA A 258 3.90 -4.40 -28.23
C ALA A 258 4.28 -5.71 -28.95
N GLY A 259 5.29 -6.47 -28.49
CA GLY A 259 5.80 -7.60 -29.25
C GLY A 259 6.48 -7.19 -30.56
N ASP A 260 7.16 -8.10 -31.26
CA ASP A 260 7.97 -7.89 -32.44
C ASP A 260 7.65 -6.65 -33.28
N ARG A 261 8.31 -5.53 -33.03
CA ARG A 261 8.43 -4.45 -34.02
C ARG A 261 9.58 -4.84 -34.95
N PRO A 262 9.32 -5.07 -36.25
CA PRO A 262 10.41 -5.19 -37.22
C PRO A 262 11.18 -3.86 -37.23
N GLY A 263 12.45 -3.87 -36.82
CA GLY A 263 13.32 -2.69 -36.88
C GLY A 263 13.76 -2.07 -35.55
N SER A 264 13.33 -2.55 -34.39
CA SER A 264 13.95 -2.17 -33.12
C SER A 264 15.33 -2.84 -33.02
N PRO A 265 16.41 -2.10 -32.65
CA PRO A 265 17.70 -2.75 -32.40
C PRO A 265 17.45 -3.79 -31.29
N ALA A 266 17.82 -5.03 -31.59
CA ALA A 266 17.69 -6.15 -30.66
C ALA A 266 18.42 -5.82 -29.37
N SER A 267 17.69 -5.45 -28.31
CA SER A 267 18.17 -5.56 -26.96
C SER A 267 18.33 -7.05 -26.71
N THR A 268 19.58 -7.50 -26.83
CA THR A 268 20.04 -8.86 -26.77
C THR A 268 19.85 -9.40 -25.36
N GLY A 269 18.67 -9.84 -24.96
CA GLY A 269 18.46 -10.48 -23.66
C GLY A 269 17.02 -10.62 -23.21
N ALA A 270 16.12 -9.74 -23.61
CA ALA A 270 14.74 -9.73 -23.10
C ALA A 270 13.77 -10.72 -23.77
N ARG A 271 14.21 -11.47 -24.80
CA ARG A 271 13.36 -12.34 -25.61
C ARG A 271 12.79 -13.61 -24.93
N PRO A 272 13.39 -14.23 -23.89
CA PRO A 272 12.84 -15.47 -23.35
C PRO A 272 11.60 -15.30 -22.48
N TRP A 273 11.35 -14.10 -21.97
CA TRP A 273 10.32 -13.84 -20.94
C TRP A 273 8.92 -13.61 -21.50
N CYS A 274 8.82 -13.09 -22.73
CA CYS A 274 7.54 -12.75 -23.36
C CYS A 274 6.93 -13.90 -24.18
N ARG A 275 7.54 -15.05 -24.25
CA ARG A 275 6.93 -16.22 -24.89
C ARG A 275 6.02 -16.92 -23.88
N SER A 276 4.70 -16.76 -24.06
CA SER A 276 3.71 -17.68 -23.54
C SER A 276 4.13 -19.09 -23.95
N GLY A 277 4.49 -19.94 -22.99
CA GLY A 277 4.58 -21.37 -23.20
C GLY A 277 3.22 -21.95 -23.56
N PRO A 278 3.17 -23.15 -24.14
CA PRO A 278 1.96 -23.78 -24.64
C PRO A 278 0.91 -23.98 -23.55
#